data_a33b2e2c734552c0374c5012fd47134d
#
_entry.id   a33b2e2c734552c0374c5012fd47134d
#
_cell.length_a   1.000
_cell.length_b   1.000
_cell.length_c   1.000
_cell.angle_alpha   90.00
_cell.angle_beta   90.00
_cell.angle_gamma   90.00
#
_symmetry.space_group_name_H-M   'P 1'
#
loop_
_entity.id
_entity.type
_entity.pdbx_description
1 polymer ?
#
loop_
_entity_poly.entity_id
_entity_poly.type
_entity_poly.pdbx_seq_one_letter_code
_entity_poly.pdbx_strand_id
1 'polypeptide(L)'
;MSKRKVKKIVVLMRHGIRAPNQTMEKLAEWSHREWPVWSVAPGHLTGRGRELITAFWRKHKLEEPYKSLLYDGGRCLTADNVFVHADIDERTQSSAAAFAAAIAPECSLPYFITTDKDSDPLYHPVRGSVCQLTREVGEDDIINFVGHSFSKLGDKFSEQLDFVNELLGPMPQITCNAYGVEQSCELKDLPPRVNFANSGRTINLRGALGIKATLIQNWLLESAEWPGKDPGWGEITPDKLSKLLVARAAIFNSLNRASGYARDRGSVILKVMTDALTDSHYDQRVNQAQLVVFVGHDTNMAHVSELLGMDWDLEGFAYNDIPPASFLQFILWEEPSGEEVVTAELVAQPLPVMRSNHPERVLPYEIVKDLSFCPREKGTLEPRVTKYSIEKFCSVVADVINLDCVPNIPPLVKGELK
;
A
#
# COMPACT_ATOMS: atom_id res chain seq x y z
N MET A 1 -15.75 -30.34 18.62
CA MET A 1 -14.99 -30.26 17.36
C MET A 1 -13.71 -29.48 17.63
N SER A 2 -12.57 -30.04 17.30
CA SER A 2 -11.28 -29.33 17.40
C SER A 2 -11.35 -28.09 16.51
N LYS A 3 -10.87 -26.93 16.99
CA LYS A 3 -10.80 -25.70 16.19
C LYS A 3 -9.52 -25.73 15.36
N ARG A 4 -9.53 -25.12 14.16
CA ARG A 4 -8.31 -24.88 13.38
C ARG A 4 -7.32 -24.08 14.23
N LYS A 5 -6.04 -24.35 14.06
CA LYS A 5 -4.94 -23.70 14.80
C LYS A 5 -4.16 -22.80 13.86
N VAL A 6 -3.92 -21.55 14.27
CA VAL A 6 -3.01 -20.67 13.54
C VAL A 6 -1.57 -21.15 13.72
N LYS A 7 -0.83 -21.27 12.63
CA LYS A 7 0.60 -21.63 12.62
C LYS A 7 1.48 -20.43 12.38
N LYS A 8 1.13 -19.62 11.39
CA LYS A 8 1.93 -18.46 10.99
C LYS A 8 1.06 -17.39 10.35
N ILE A 9 1.42 -16.13 10.53
CA ILE A 9 0.81 -14.99 9.86
C ILE A 9 1.91 -14.20 9.15
N VAL A 10 1.70 -13.91 7.85
CA VAL A 10 2.57 -13.04 7.06
C VAL A 10 1.78 -11.82 6.61
N VAL A 11 2.25 -10.65 6.98
CA VAL A 11 1.58 -9.35 6.79
C VAL A 11 2.37 -8.50 5.81
N LEU A 12 1.67 -7.87 4.86
CA LEU A 12 2.18 -6.77 4.04
C LEU A 12 1.41 -5.51 4.40
N MET A 13 2.06 -4.58 5.12
CA MET A 13 1.46 -3.38 5.66
C MET A 13 1.89 -2.14 4.87
N ARG A 14 0.92 -1.29 4.50
CA ARG A 14 1.19 0.07 4.04
C ARG A 14 1.63 0.94 5.20
N HIS A 15 2.61 1.85 4.97
CA HIS A 15 2.96 2.89 5.96
C HIS A 15 1.75 3.72 6.39
N GLY A 16 1.82 4.37 7.55
CA GLY A 16 0.76 5.22 8.10
C GLY A 16 0.63 6.59 7.42
N ILE A 17 -0.09 7.50 8.09
CA ILE A 17 -0.27 8.89 7.63
C ILE A 17 1.09 9.59 7.57
N ARG A 18 1.35 10.26 6.45
CA ARG A 18 2.58 10.98 6.15
C ARG A 18 2.30 12.36 5.57
N ALA A 19 3.28 13.25 5.59
CA ALA A 19 3.23 14.47 4.80
C ALA A 19 3.20 14.13 3.28
N PRO A 20 2.68 15.02 2.43
CA PRO A 20 2.82 14.91 0.98
C PRO A 20 4.26 14.64 0.56
N ASN A 21 4.45 13.92 -0.55
CA ASN A 21 5.80 13.75 -1.12
C ASN A 21 6.31 15.04 -1.79
N GLN A 22 5.40 15.95 -2.13
CA GLN A 22 5.71 17.23 -2.75
C GLN A 22 6.18 18.22 -1.70
N THR A 23 7.23 18.96 -2.02
CA THR A 23 7.64 20.13 -1.21
C THR A 23 6.61 21.25 -1.33
N MET A 24 6.68 22.24 -0.45
CA MET A 24 5.80 23.43 -0.49
C MET A 24 5.96 24.20 -1.79
N GLU A 25 7.19 24.29 -2.31
CA GLU A 25 7.49 24.92 -3.59
C GLU A 25 6.80 24.18 -4.75
N LYS A 26 6.82 22.84 -4.72
CA LYS A 26 6.13 22.01 -5.73
C LYS A 26 4.61 22.12 -5.64
N LEU A 27 4.06 22.19 -4.46
CA LEU A 27 2.62 22.42 -4.26
C LEU A 27 2.20 23.81 -4.73
N ALA A 28 3.05 24.84 -4.51
CA ALA A 28 2.82 26.20 -5.00
C ALA A 28 2.81 26.30 -6.55
N GLU A 29 3.41 25.35 -7.25
CA GLU A 29 3.27 25.27 -8.71
C GLU A 29 1.85 24.84 -9.16
N TRP A 30 1.05 24.25 -8.28
CA TRP A 30 -0.26 23.71 -8.63
C TRP A 30 -1.44 24.59 -8.19
N SER A 31 -1.23 25.53 -7.28
CA SER A 31 -2.26 26.50 -6.88
C SER A 31 -1.64 27.74 -6.27
N HIS A 32 -2.33 28.88 -6.42
CA HIS A 32 -2.00 30.13 -5.74
C HIS A 32 -2.48 30.17 -4.28
N ARG A 33 -3.25 29.15 -3.84
CA ARG A 33 -3.74 29.07 -2.46
C ARG A 33 -2.60 28.62 -1.53
N GLU A 34 -2.63 29.07 -0.29
CA GLU A 34 -1.66 28.65 0.73
C GLU A 34 -1.94 27.19 1.15
N TRP A 35 -0.93 26.35 0.99
CA TRP A 35 -1.01 24.94 1.39
C TRP A 35 -0.77 24.79 2.90
N PRO A 36 -1.42 23.80 3.57
CA PRO A 36 -1.18 23.56 4.98
C PRO A 36 0.27 23.12 5.22
N VAL A 37 0.85 23.64 6.32
CA VAL A 37 2.21 23.31 6.74
C VAL A 37 2.20 22.04 7.56
N TRP A 38 2.97 21.06 7.15
CA TRP A 38 3.12 19.78 7.84
C TRP A 38 4.26 19.86 8.86
N SER A 39 4.10 19.15 9.98
CA SER A 39 5.07 19.14 11.08
C SER A 39 6.34 18.31 10.79
N VAL A 40 6.37 17.59 9.67
CA VAL A 40 7.47 16.71 9.26
C VAL A 40 7.86 17.00 7.81
N ALA A 41 9.04 16.54 7.41
CA ALA A 41 9.53 16.67 6.04
C ALA A 41 8.63 15.96 5.01
N PRO A 42 8.66 16.36 3.74
CA PRO A 42 7.92 15.69 2.68
C PRO A 42 8.14 14.18 2.67
N GLY A 43 7.04 13.43 2.64
CA GLY A 43 7.05 11.96 2.61
C GLY A 43 7.31 11.26 3.95
N HIS A 44 7.60 11.98 5.01
CA HIS A 44 7.85 11.43 6.35
C HIS A 44 6.55 11.11 7.10
N LEU A 45 6.60 10.06 7.95
CA LEU A 45 5.48 9.67 8.81
C LEU A 45 5.18 10.80 9.81
N THR A 46 3.91 11.13 9.99
CA THR A 46 3.52 12.14 10.98
C THR A 46 3.38 11.54 12.40
N GLY A 47 3.31 12.42 13.40
CA GLY A 47 2.95 12.03 14.76
C GLY A 47 1.60 11.33 14.82
N ARG A 48 0.63 11.84 14.04
CA ARG A 48 -0.71 11.24 13.90
C ARG A 48 -0.64 9.86 13.25
N GLY A 49 0.15 9.69 12.21
CA GLY A 49 0.36 8.39 11.58
C GLY A 49 0.89 7.34 12.55
N ARG A 50 1.85 7.72 13.40
CA ARG A 50 2.37 6.88 14.48
C ARG A 50 1.30 6.53 15.51
N GLU A 51 0.51 7.51 15.95
CA GLU A 51 -0.58 7.33 16.91
C GLU A 51 -1.61 6.32 16.41
N LEU A 52 -2.08 6.47 15.17
CA LEU A 52 -3.07 5.57 14.56
C LEU A 52 -2.57 4.13 14.46
N ILE A 53 -1.32 3.90 14.01
CA ILE A 53 -0.71 2.58 13.97
C ILE A 53 -0.65 1.98 15.39
N THR A 54 -0.19 2.76 16.34
CA THR A 54 -0.03 2.30 17.73
C THR A 54 -1.37 1.94 18.37
N ALA A 55 -2.37 2.80 18.22
CA ALA A 55 -3.72 2.56 18.76
C ALA A 55 -4.36 1.32 18.14
N PHE A 56 -4.23 1.17 16.82
CA PHE A 56 -4.73 0.03 16.08
C PHE A 56 -4.11 -1.28 16.58
N TRP A 57 -2.78 -1.41 16.53
CA TRP A 57 -2.09 -2.66 16.83
C TRP A 57 -2.14 -3.05 18.32
N ARG A 58 -2.20 -2.08 19.25
CA ARG A 58 -2.44 -2.36 20.68
C ARG A 58 -3.73 -3.11 20.92
N LYS A 59 -4.74 -2.86 20.10
CA LYS A 59 -6.05 -3.49 20.20
C LYS A 59 -6.11 -4.76 19.35
N HIS A 60 -5.67 -4.70 18.11
CA HIS A 60 -5.76 -5.79 17.14
C HIS A 60 -5.00 -7.04 17.62
N LYS A 61 -3.87 -6.89 18.30
CA LYS A 61 -3.14 -8.02 18.89
C LYS A 61 -3.92 -8.81 19.95
N LEU A 62 -4.99 -8.25 20.50
CA LEU A 62 -5.85 -8.91 21.49
C LEU A 62 -6.98 -9.74 20.85
N GLU A 63 -7.15 -9.62 19.55
CA GLU A 63 -8.13 -10.38 18.77
C GLU A 63 -7.50 -11.64 18.18
N GLU A 64 -8.33 -12.68 17.97
CA GLU A 64 -7.87 -13.87 17.24
C GLU A 64 -7.70 -13.55 15.74
N PRO A 65 -6.69 -14.14 15.09
CA PRO A 65 -5.77 -15.17 15.59
C PRO A 65 -4.51 -14.65 16.33
N TYR A 66 -4.27 -13.34 16.38
CA TYR A 66 -3.06 -12.75 16.96
C TYR A 66 -2.90 -13.06 18.45
N LYS A 67 -4.01 -13.01 19.19
CA LYS A 67 -4.00 -13.31 20.63
C LYS A 67 -3.43 -14.70 20.93
N SER A 68 -3.85 -15.71 20.19
CA SER A 68 -3.35 -17.07 20.35
C SER A 68 -1.90 -17.21 19.86
N LEU A 69 -1.56 -16.55 18.73
CA LEU A 69 -0.25 -16.62 18.12
C LEU A 69 0.84 -15.96 18.95
N LEU A 70 0.52 -14.81 19.55
CA LEU A 70 1.50 -13.98 20.28
C LEU A 70 1.55 -14.28 21.78
N TYR A 71 0.80 -15.28 22.25
CA TYR A 71 0.84 -15.68 23.65
C TYR A 71 2.13 -16.45 23.96
N ASP A 72 3.01 -15.85 24.77
CA ASP A 72 4.32 -16.39 25.13
C ASP A 72 4.50 -16.68 26.63
N GLY A 73 3.40 -16.68 27.38
CA GLY A 73 3.41 -16.88 28.82
C GLY A 73 3.93 -15.69 29.62
N GLY A 74 3.88 -14.48 29.03
CA GLY A 74 4.30 -13.22 29.67
C GLY A 74 5.79 -12.88 29.49
N ARG A 75 6.49 -13.57 28.57
CA ARG A 75 7.87 -13.23 28.18
C ARG A 75 7.87 -12.13 27.12
N CYS A 76 8.99 -11.46 26.97
CA CYS A 76 9.16 -10.48 25.90
C CYS A 76 9.17 -11.14 24.52
N LEU A 77 8.40 -10.58 23.59
CA LEU A 77 8.49 -10.92 22.18
C LEU A 77 9.85 -10.50 21.62
N THR A 78 10.46 -11.39 20.85
CA THR A 78 11.76 -11.20 20.21
C THR A 78 11.62 -11.31 18.69
N ALA A 79 12.70 -11.12 17.96
CA ALA A 79 12.72 -11.33 16.51
C ALA A 79 12.41 -12.79 16.10
N ASP A 80 12.58 -13.75 17.02
CA ASP A 80 12.24 -15.16 16.79
C ASP A 80 10.72 -15.42 16.91
N ASN A 81 9.96 -14.50 17.50
CA ASN A 81 8.49 -14.58 17.56
C ASN A 81 7.85 -13.69 16.50
N VAL A 82 8.37 -12.45 16.36
CA VAL A 82 7.84 -11.41 15.48
C VAL A 82 8.98 -10.79 14.68
N PHE A 83 9.01 -11.04 13.39
CA PHE A 83 10.01 -10.48 12.49
C PHE A 83 9.40 -9.32 11.70
N VAL A 84 10.06 -8.17 11.72
CA VAL A 84 9.58 -6.95 11.03
C VAL A 84 10.63 -6.49 10.04
N HIS A 85 10.29 -6.46 8.75
CA HIS A 85 11.13 -5.93 7.68
C HIS A 85 10.46 -4.70 7.06
N ALA A 86 11.12 -3.55 7.12
CA ALA A 86 10.66 -2.30 6.54
C ALA A 86 11.46 -1.93 5.29
N ASP A 87 10.82 -1.27 4.32
CA ASP A 87 11.52 -0.56 3.26
C ASP A 87 12.40 0.57 3.86
N ILE A 88 13.37 1.03 3.09
CA ILE A 88 14.36 2.05 3.51
C ILE A 88 13.77 3.45 3.72
N ASP A 89 12.59 3.72 3.20
CA ASP A 89 11.91 5.01 3.36
C ASP A 89 11.62 5.33 4.84
N GLU A 90 11.80 6.60 5.26
CA GLU A 90 11.56 7.02 6.64
C GLU A 90 10.17 6.61 7.14
N ARG A 91 9.12 6.84 6.34
CA ARG A 91 7.73 6.52 6.71
C ARG A 91 7.49 5.04 6.96
N THR A 92 8.16 4.16 6.26
CA THR A 92 8.04 2.71 6.45
C THR A 92 8.80 2.26 7.69
N GLN A 93 10.01 2.77 7.91
CA GLN A 93 10.78 2.51 9.12
C GLN A 93 10.07 3.03 10.38
N SER A 94 9.56 4.27 10.33
CA SER A 94 8.78 4.86 11.43
C SER A 94 7.47 4.11 11.69
N SER A 95 6.83 3.56 10.64
CA SER A 95 5.65 2.71 10.79
C SER A 95 5.99 1.35 11.42
N ALA A 96 7.12 0.76 11.04
CA ALA A 96 7.62 -0.48 11.63
C ALA A 96 7.95 -0.30 13.13
N ALA A 97 8.59 0.82 13.49
CA ALA A 97 8.88 1.15 14.89
C ALA A 97 7.60 1.37 15.71
N ALA A 98 6.57 2.03 15.13
CA ALA A 98 5.27 2.22 15.76
C ALA A 98 4.54 0.88 15.97
N PHE A 99 4.57 0.00 14.98
CA PHE A 99 4.07 -1.37 15.09
C PHE A 99 4.78 -2.15 16.21
N ALA A 100 6.11 -2.18 16.20
CA ALA A 100 6.91 -2.90 17.18
C ALA A 100 6.61 -2.43 18.62
N ALA A 101 6.54 -1.11 18.83
CA ALA A 101 6.17 -0.52 20.12
C ALA A 101 4.72 -0.83 20.55
N ALA A 102 3.80 -1.03 19.59
CA ALA A 102 2.42 -1.38 19.90
C ALA A 102 2.25 -2.85 20.26
N ILE A 103 2.94 -3.74 19.53
CA ILE A 103 2.88 -5.19 19.75
C ILE A 103 3.56 -5.56 21.06
N ALA A 104 4.73 -4.98 21.34
CA ALA A 104 5.59 -5.34 22.46
C ALA A 104 6.04 -4.09 23.24
N PRO A 105 5.13 -3.38 23.93
CA PRO A 105 5.41 -2.08 24.56
C PRO A 105 6.45 -2.16 25.68
N GLU A 106 6.55 -3.30 26.36
CA GLU A 106 7.50 -3.55 27.45
C GLU A 106 8.83 -4.14 26.95
N CYS A 107 8.96 -4.37 25.63
CA CYS A 107 10.07 -5.10 25.03
C CYS A 107 10.70 -4.28 23.90
N SER A 108 12.00 -4.47 23.68
CA SER A 108 12.70 -3.84 22.56
C SER A 108 12.63 -4.73 21.32
N LEU A 109 11.44 -4.83 20.69
CA LEU A 109 11.29 -5.56 19.45
C LEU A 109 11.97 -4.79 18.31
N PRO A 110 13.00 -5.35 17.65
CA PRO A 110 13.67 -4.68 16.54
C PRO A 110 12.85 -4.78 15.26
N TYR A 111 13.07 -3.84 14.33
CA TYR A 111 12.77 -4.00 12.91
C TYR A 111 14.07 -4.08 12.12
N PHE A 112 13.98 -4.59 10.89
CA PHE A 112 15.11 -4.80 9.99
C PHE A 112 14.89 -4.04 8.67
N ILE A 113 15.99 -3.63 8.06
CA ILE A 113 16.05 -2.99 6.74
C ILE A 113 17.16 -3.64 5.91
N THR A 114 17.12 -3.46 4.60
CA THR A 114 18.24 -3.86 3.74
C THR A 114 19.50 -3.07 4.04
N THR A 115 20.66 -3.64 3.74
CA THR A 115 21.96 -2.95 3.80
C THR A 115 22.15 -1.97 2.65
N ASP A 116 21.44 -2.11 1.55
CA ASP A 116 21.42 -1.16 0.45
C ASP A 116 20.64 0.08 0.87
N LYS A 117 21.31 1.24 0.87
CA LYS A 117 20.72 2.53 1.28
C LYS A 117 19.96 3.24 0.16
N ASP A 118 20.12 2.79 -1.06
CA ASP A 118 19.54 3.47 -2.22
C ASP A 118 18.23 2.81 -2.67
N SER A 119 18.10 1.49 -2.49
CA SER A 119 16.92 0.74 -2.89
C SER A 119 16.81 -0.60 -2.18
N ASP A 120 15.63 -0.93 -1.66
CA ASP A 120 15.32 -2.30 -1.26
C ASP A 120 14.66 -3.03 -2.46
N PRO A 121 15.31 -4.05 -3.03
CA PRO A 121 14.77 -4.78 -4.17
C PRO A 121 13.47 -5.52 -3.86
N LEU A 122 13.17 -5.79 -2.60
CA LEU A 122 11.91 -6.38 -2.18
C LEU A 122 10.72 -5.47 -2.48
N TYR A 123 10.85 -4.18 -2.17
CA TYR A 123 9.77 -3.19 -2.35
C TYR A 123 9.85 -2.47 -3.68
N HIS A 124 11.06 -2.35 -4.26
CA HIS A 124 11.35 -1.60 -5.49
C HIS A 124 12.20 -2.38 -6.49
N PRO A 125 11.76 -3.58 -6.96
CA PRO A 125 12.58 -4.47 -7.77
C PRO A 125 13.04 -3.82 -9.09
N VAL A 126 12.21 -3.01 -9.72
CA VAL A 126 12.55 -2.33 -10.97
C VAL A 126 13.57 -1.21 -10.75
N ARG A 127 13.49 -0.48 -9.62
CA ARG A 127 14.46 0.56 -9.25
C ARG A 127 15.82 -0.06 -8.94
N GLY A 128 15.85 -1.21 -8.30
CA GLY A 128 17.05 -2.00 -7.99
C GLY A 128 17.68 -2.69 -9.20
N SER A 129 17.20 -2.47 -10.42
CA SER A 129 17.70 -3.10 -11.67
C SER A 129 17.55 -4.61 -11.74
N VAL A 130 16.70 -5.18 -10.91
CA VAL A 130 16.48 -6.62 -10.80
C VAL A 130 15.56 -7.11 -11.90
N CYS A 131 14.55 -6.32 -12.21
CA CYS A 131 13.56 -6.60 -13.23
C CYS A 131 13.65 -5.55 -14.33
N GLN A 132 13.76 -6.00 -15.57
CA GLN A 132 13.80 -5.09 -16.72
C GLN A 132 12.40 -4.97 -17.31
N LEU A 133 11.62 -4.02 -16.77
CA LEU A 133 10.41 -3.59 -17.45
C LEU A 133 10.82 -2.84 -18.72
N THR A 134 10.53 -3.37 -19.91
CA THR A 134 10.68 -2.57 -21.12
C THR A 134 9.58 -1.50 -21.16
N ARG A 135 9.92 -0.32 -21.72
CA ARG A 135 8.97 0.79 -21.85
C ARG A 135 7.69 0.35 -22.58
N GLU A 136 7.86 -0.41 -23.65
CA GLU A 136 6.77 -0.86 -24.51
C GLU A 136 5.80 -1.79 -23.77
N VAL A 137 6.31 -2.75 -23.01
CA VAL A 137 5.47 -3.70 -22.25
C VAL A 137 4.69 -2.97 -21.17
N GLY A 138 5.31 -2.07 -20.40
CA GLY A 138 4.62 -1.35 -19.34
C GLY A 138 3.60 -0.33 -19.85
N GLU A 139 3.88 0.37 -20.97
CA GLU A 139 2.96 1.33 -21.58
C GLU A 139 1.75 0.64 -22.19
N ASP A 140 1.97 -0.40 -22.98
CA ASP A 140 0.90 -1.16 -23.62
C ASP A 140 -0.01 -1.82 -22.58
N ASP A 141 0.56 -2.40 -21.53
CA ASP A 141 -0.19 -3.06 -20.47
C ASP A 141 -1.11 -2.08 -19.72
N ILE A 142 -0.59 -0.90 -19.36
CA ILE A 142 -1.39 0.15 -18.71
C ILE A 142 -2.45 0.72 -19.66
N ILE A 143 -2.10 1.00 -20.91
CA ILE A 143 -3.03 1.51 -21.92
C ILE A 143 -4.16 0.50 -22.16
N ASN A 144 -3.85 -0.78 -22.25
CA ASN A 144 -4.85 -1.84 -22.38
C ASN A 144 -5.75 -1.92 -21.16
N PHE A 145 -5.20 -1.82 -19.94
CA PHE A 145 -5.95 -1.83 -18.69
C PHE A 145 -6.97 -0.67 -18.60
N VAL A 146 -6.61 0.53 -19.05
CA VAL A 146 -7.52 1.70 -19.08
C VAL A 146 -8.46 1.74 -20.29
N GLY A 147 -8.50 0.70 -21.12
CA GLY A 147 -9.35 0.65 -22.31
C GLY A 147 -8.84 1.56 -23.42
N HIS A 148 -7.54 1.58 -23.63
CA HIS A 148 -6.80 2.29 -24.68
C HIS A 148 -6.79 3.83 -24.62
N SER A 149 -7.28 4.45 -23.52
CA SER A 149 -7.25 5.91 -23.41
C SER A 149 -7.38 6.43 -21.98
N PHE A 150 -6.38 7.17 -21.52
CA PHE A 150 -6.47 7.95 -20.28
C PHE A 150 -7.51 9.07 -20.35
N SER A 151 -7.80 9.61 -21.53
CA SER A 151 -8.86 10.59 -21.69
C SER A 151 -10.23 9.99 -21.32
N LYS A 152 -10.55 8.79 -21.81
CA LYS A 152 -11.79 8.10 -21.44
C LYS A 152 -11.88 7.78 -19.95
N LEU A 153 -10.75 7.49 -19.29
CA LEU A 153 -10.71 7.35 -17.84
C LEU A 153 -11.07 8.68 -17.16
N GLY A 154 -10.53 9.80 -17.65
CA GLY A 154 -10.85 11.14 -17.16
C GLY A 154 -12.33 11.49 -17.36
N ASP A 155 -12.89 11.21 -18.54
CA ASP A 155 -14.29 11.49 -18.86
C ASP A 155 -15.26 10.73 -17.94
N LYS A 156 -14.92 9.50 -17.58
CA LYS A 156 -15.73 8.68 -16.65
C LYS A 156 -15.88 9.31 -15.26
N PHE A 157 -14.92 10.12 -14.85
CA PHE A 157 -14.88 10.78 -13.54
C PHE A 157 -14.89 12.31 -13.66
N SER A 158 -15.48 12.85 -14.73
CA SER A 158 -15.47 14.29 -15.02
C SER A 158 -16.01 15.11 -13.86
N GLU A 159 -17.16 14.74 -13.28
CA GLU A 159 -17.78 15.47 -12.17
C GLU A 159 -16.81 15.62 -10.97
N GLN A 160 -16.17 14.51 -10.53
CA GLN A 160 -15.21 14.53 -9.43
C GLN A 160 -13.95 15.33 -9.78
N LEU A 161 -13.50 15.21 -11.02
CA LEU A 161 -12.28 15.87 -11.48
C LEU A 161 -12.50 17.35 -11.78
N ASP A 162 -13.71 17.76 -12.18
CA ASP A 162 -14.05 19.16 -12.38
C ASP A 162 -14.12 19.93 -11.04
N PHE A 163 -14.62 19.30 -9.99
CA PHE A 163 -14.55 19.89 -8.65
C PHE A 163 -13.10 20.22 -8.25
N VAL A 164 -12.12 19.36 -8.60
CA VAL A 164 -10.69 19.66 -8.34
C VAL A 164 -10.21 20.86 -9.14
N ASN A 165 -10.65 21.02 -10.40
CA ASN A 165 -10.35 22.21 -11.20
C ASN A 165 -10.89 23.49 -10.54
N GLU A 166 -12.16 23.48 -10.14
CA GLU A 166 -12.80 24.63 -9.48
C GLU A 166 -12.10 24.99 -8.18
N LEU A 167 -11.75 23.99 -7.36
CA LEU A 167 -11.08 24.18 -6.07
C LEU A 167 -9.69 24.82 -6.20
N LEU A 168 -8.94 24.45 -7.24
CA LEU A 168 -7.60 25.02 -7.47
C LEU A 168 -7.65 26.39 -8.15
N GLY A 169 -8.67 26.65 -8.98
CA GLY A 169 -8.73 27.82 -9.84
C GLY A 169 -7.67 27.82 -10.95
N PRO A 170 -7.35 28.99 -11.52
CA PRO A 170 -6.30 29.10 -12.54
C PRO A 170 -4.95 28.59 -12.03
N MET A 171 -4.24 27.85 -12.89
CA MET A 171 -2.93 27.30 -12.56
C MET A 171 -1.86 28.40 -12.57
N PRO A 172 -0.84 28.30 -11.70
CA PRO A 172 0.35 29.13 -11.83
C PRO A 172 1.00 28.98 -13.20
N GLN A 173 1.44 30.08 -13.82
CA GLN A 173 1.96 30.11 -15.19
C GLN A 173 3.16 29.17 -15.40
N ILE A 174 3.95 28.94 -14.36
CA ILE A 174 5.08 28.00 -14.41
C ILE A 174 4.61 26.59 -14.78
N THR A 175 3.45 26.15 -14.28
CA THR A 175 2.89 24.84 -14.63
C THR A 175 2.31 24.86 -16.03
N CYS A 176 1.57 25.89 -16.45
CA CYS A 176 1.07 26.01 -17.82
C CYS A 176 2.23 25.89 -18.82
N ASN A 177 3.30 26.66 -18.62
CA ASN A 177 4.50 26.65 -19.47
C ASN A 177 5.17 25.26 -19.53
N ALA A 178 5.24 24.54 -18.40
CA ALA A 178 5.83 23.20 -18.35
C ALA A 178 5.08 22.16 -19.20
N TYR A 179 3.81 22.45 -19.54
CA TYR A 179 2.99 21.63 -20.43
C TYR A 179 2.81 22.22 -21.84
N GLY A 180 3.52 23.33 -22.13
CA GLY A 180 3.49 24.00 -23.45
C GLY A 180 2.25 24.86 -23.67
N VAL A 181 1.59 25.31 -22.60
CA VAL A 181 0.46 26.25 -22.65
C VAL A 181 0.98 27.64 -22.30
N GLU A 182 1.13 28.50 -23.31
CA GLU A 182 1.71 29.84 -23.15
C GLU A 182 0.75 30.85 -22.49
N GLN A 183 -0.53 30.58 -22.57
CA GLN A 183 -1.58 31.41 -21.97
C GLN A 183 -1.95 30.91 -20.58
N SER A 184 -2.77 31.69 -19.84
CA SER A 184 -3.39 31.23 -18.60
C SER A 184 -4.14 29.93 -18.84
N CYS A 185 -3.93 28.94 -17.96
CA CYS A 185 -4.57 27.63 -18.09
C CYS A 185 -5.21 27.18 -16.78
N GLU A 186 -6.14 26.27 -16.90
CA GLU A 186 -6.70 25.49 -15.80
C GLU A 186 -6.08 24.09 -15.79
N LEU A 187 -6.21 23.38 -14.68
CA LEU A 187 -5.68 22.03 -14.56
C LEU A 187 -6.20 21.08 -15.67
N LYS A 188 -7.47 21.23 -16.07
CA LYS A 188 -8.06 20.42 -17.16
C LYS A 188 -7.38 20.59 -18.51
N ASP A 189 -6.70 21.72 -18.74
CA ASP A 189 -6.01 22.02 -20.01
C ASP A 189 -4.67 21.29 -20.13
N LEU A 190 -4.18 20.70 -19.03
CA LEU A 190 -2.92 19.95 -19.01
C LEU A 190 -3.11 18.55 -19.58
N PRO A 191 -2.49 18.21 -20.71
CA PRO A 191 -2.68 16.90 -21.34
C PRO A 191 -2.18 15.77 -20.44
N PRO A 192 -2.91 14.64 -20.35
CA PRO A 192 -2.41 13.47 -19.64
C PRO A 192 -1.20 12.90 -20.41
N ARG A 193 -0.15 12.57 -19.65
CA ARG A 193 1.08 11.97 -20.20
C ARG A 193 1.53 10.85 -19.29
N VAL A 194 1.86 9.70 -19.86
CA VAL A 194 2.62 8.67 -19.16
C VAL A 194 4.10 9.04 -19.26
N ASN A 195 4.75 9.14 -18.12
CA ASN A 195 6.17 9.46 -18.05
C ASN A 195 6.95 8.26 -17.53
N PHE A 196 7.94 7.85 -18.32
CA PHE A 196 8.88 6.81 -17.95
C PHE A 196 10.13 7.47 -17.37
N ALA A 197 10.20 7.53 -16.03
CA ALA A 197 11.36 8.02 -15.31
C ALA A 197 12.40 6.92 -15.06
N ASN A 198 13.62 7.30 -14.70
CA ASN A 198 14.70 6.37 -14.36
C ASN A 198 14.98 5.32 -15.44
N SER A 199 15.14 5.77 -16.68
CA SER A 199 15.41 4.88 -17.83
C SER A 199 14.31 3.83 -18.08
N GLY A 200 13.04 4.22 -17.90
CA GLY A 200 11.90 3.34 -18.11
C GLY A 200 11.48 2.51 -16.89
N ARG A 201 12.19 2.64 -15.77
CA ARG A 201 11.96 1.83 -14.57
C ARG A 201 10.81 2.30 -13.69
N THR A 202 10.32 3.51 -13.91
CA THR A 202 9.22 4.09 -13.13
C THR A 202 8.20 4.68 -14.07
N ILE A 203 6.97 4.25 -13.96
CA ILE A 203 5.85 4.79 -14.73
C ILE A 203 5.08 5.75 -13.84
N ASN A 204 4.91 6.98 -14.31
CA ASN A 204 4.15 8.01 -13.62
C ASN A 204 3.14 8.64 -14.59
N LEU A 205 1.92 8.82 -14.13
CA LEU A 205 0.95 9.63 -14.84
C LEU A 205 1.21 11.11 -14.53
N ARG A 206 1.34 11.92 -15.58
CA ARG A 206 1.52 13.37 -15.53
C ARG A 206 0.30 14.09 -16.12
N GLY A 207 0.29 15.42 -15.98
CA GLY A 207 -0.82 16.25 -16.45
C GLY A 207 -2.00 16.24 -15.50
N ALA A 208 -3.18 16.61 -16.00
CA ALA A 208 -4.36 16.81 -15.18
C ALA A 208 -4.69 15.60 -14.28
N LEU A 209 -4.74 14.39 -14.84
CA LEU A 209 -5.11 13.19 -14.09
C LEU A 209 -4.07 12.84 -12.99
N GLY A 210 -2.78 12.97 -13.30
CA GLY A 210 -1.71 12.67 -12.34
C GLY A 210 -1.70 13.64 -11.16
N ILE A 211 -1.88 14.95 -11.45
CA ILE A 211 -1.96 15.99 -10.41
C ILE A 211 -3.22 15.77 -9.56
N LYS A 212 -4.40 15.55 -10.18
CA LYS A 212 -5.66 15.30 -9.46
C LYS A 212 -5.56 14.09 -8.54
N ALA A 213 -5.06 12.97 -9.03
CA ALA A 213 -4.88 11.76 -8.21
C ALA A 213 -3.95 12.01 -7.02
N THR A 214 -2.86 12.77 -7.23
CA THR A 214 -1.92 13.15 -6.17
C THR A 214 -2.56 14.05 -5.13
N LEU A 215 -3.32 15.05 -5.55
CA LEU A 215 -4.01 15.98 -4.64
C LEU A 215 -5.08 15.27 -3.83
N ILE A 216 -5.89 14.41 -4.44
CA ILE A 216 -6.91 13.63 -3.72
C ILE A 216 -6.24 12.73 -2.66
N GLN A 217 -5.09 12.12 -2.99
CA GLN A 217 -4.31 11.37 -2.00
C GLN A 217 -3.83 12.28 -0.86
N ASN A 218 -3.34 13.49 -1.17
CA ASN A 218 -2.88 14.43 -0.15
C ASN A 218 -4.06 14.88 0.75
N TRP A 219 -5.25 15.11 0.20
CA TRP A 219 -6.44 15.46 0.98
C TRP A 219 -6.95 14.31 1.86
N LEU A 220 -6.80 13.06 1.44
CA LEU A 220 -7.03 11.92 2.34
C LEU A 220 -6.08 11.97 3.55
N LEU A 221 -4.79 12.19 3.31
CA LEU A 221 -3.80 12.30 4.37
C LEU A 221 -4.08 13.50 5.28
N GLU A 222 -4.41 14.65 4.70
CA GLU A 222 -4.79 15.89 5.39
C GLU A 222 -6.01 15.67 6.30
N SER A 223 -7.03 14.98 5.79
CA SER A 223 -8.26 14.71 6.53
C SER A 223 -8.04 13.85 7.77
N ALA A 224 -7.05 12.96 7.74
CA ALA A 224 -6.71 12.09 8.86
C ALA A 224 -5.68 12.73 9.82
N GLU A 225 -4.79 13.60 9.31
CA GLU A 225 -3.79 14.33 10.10
C GLU A 225 -4.45 15.34 11.05
N TRP A 226 -5.47 16.04 10.57
CA TRP A 226 -6.17 17.08 11.36
C TRP A 226 -7.63 16.69 11.60
N PRO A 227 -7.91 15.84 12.61
CA PRO A 227 -9.28 15.46 12.96
C PRO A 227 -10.18 16.68 13.20
N GLY A 228 -11.40 16.63 12.67
CA GLY A 228 -12.38 17.70 12.82
C GLY A 228 -12.19 18.88 11.85
N LYS A 229 -11.16 18.84 10.97
CA LYS A 229 -11.00 19.80 9.89
C LYS A 229 -11.27 19.11 8.56
N ASP A 230 -12.00 19.79 7.69
CA ASP A 230 -12.16 19.30 6.31
C ASP A 230 -10.94 19.71 5.47
N PRO A 231 -10.38 18.79 4.66
CA PRO A 231 -9.22 19.07 3.82
C PRO A 231 -9.58 19.97 2.64
N GLY A 232 -8.56 20.36 1.86
CA GLY A 232 -8.77 21.21 0.70
C GLY A 232 -9.32 22.58 1.10
N TRP A 233 -8.66 23.22 2.05
CA TRP A 233 -9.03 24.55 2.60
C TRP A 233 -10.42 24.60 3.27
N GLY A 234 -10.93 23.46 3.76
CA GLY A 234 -12.23 23.34 4.40
C GLY A 234 -13.38 23.05 3.42
N GLU A 235 -13.10 22.83 2.15
CA GLU A 235 -14.13 22.67 1.11
C GLU A 235 -14.47 21.22 0.78
N ILE A 236 -13.68 20.25 1.28
CA ILE A 236 -13.84 18.83 0.99
C ILE A 236 -14.44 18.12 2.20
N THR A 237 -15.77 18.06 2.25
CA THR A 237 -16.49 17.28 3.27
C THR A 237 -16.19 15.79 3.17
N PRO A 238 -16.47 14.96 4.22
CA PRO A 238 -16.29 13.50 4.14
C PRO A 238 -16.96 12.85 2.94
N ASP A 239 -18.19 13.24 2.59
CA ASP A 239 -18.92 12.71 1.43
C ASP A 239 -18.25 13.09 0.11
N LYS A 240 -17.76 14.32 -0.01
CA LYS A 240 -16.99 14.75 -1.18
C LYS A 240 -15.68 13.97 -1.28
N LEU A 241 -14.98 13.78 -0.16
CA LEU A 241 -13.73 13.01 -0.14
C LEU A 241 -13.95 11.58 -0.61
N SER A 242 -14.98 10.89 -0.12
CA SER A 242 -15.31 9.53 -0.56
C SER A 242 -15.57 9.46 -2.07
N LYS A 243 -16.28 10.42 -2.65
CA LYS A 243 -16.49 10.51 -4.11
C LYS A 243 -15.20 10.75 -4.88
N LEU A 244 -14.32 11.63 -4.38
CA LEU A 244 -13.01 11.89 -4.99
C LEU A 244 -12.09 10.66 -4.94
N LEU A 245 -12.15 9.88 -3.85
CA LEU A 245 -11.37 8.65 -3.71
C LEU A 245 -11.72 7.62 -4.79
N VAL A 246 -12.96 7.58 -5.28
CA VAL A 246 -13.33 6.69 -6.40
C VAL A 246 -12.51 7.00 -7.66
N ALA A 247 -12.39 8.28 -8.02
CA ALA A 247 -11.57 8.69 -9.16
C ALA A 247 -10.08 8.42 -8.92
N ARG A 248 -9.58 8.72 -7.72
CA ARG A 248 -8.19 8.43 -7.34
C ARG A 248 -7.87 6.95 -7.41
N ALA A 249 -8.72 6.10 -6.85
CA ALA A 249 -8.50 4.66 -6.86
C ALA A 249 -8.51 4.09 -8.27
N ALA A 250 -9.42 4.54 -9.15
CA ALA A 250 -9.43 4.13 -10.55
C ALA A 250 -8.14 4.49 -11.27
N ILE A 251 -7.62 5.71 -11.07
CA ILE A 251 -6.34 6.15 -11.65
C ILE A 251 -5.17 5.35 -11.06
N PHE A 252 -5.15 5.15 -9.74
CA PHE A 252 -4.11 4.38 -9.06
C PHE A 252 -4.08 2.92 -9.53
N ASN A 253 -5.24 2.27 -9.59
CA ASN A 253 -5.36 0.88 -10.01
C ASN A 253 -4.97 0.70 -11.49
N SER A 254 -5.27 1.68 -12.35
CA SER A 254 -4.86 1.64 -13.76
C SER A 254 -3.35 1.60 -13.95
N LEU A 255 -2.60 2.18 -13.02
CA LEU A 255 -1.13 2.17 -13.05
C LEU A 255 -0.52 0.97 -12.31
N ASN A 256 -1.20 0.42 -11.30
CA ASN A 256 -0.57 -0.55 -10.41
C ASN A 256 -1.21 -1.94 -10.48
N ARG A 257 -2.37 -2.09 -11.12
CA ARG A 257 -3.04 -3.39 -11.33
C ARG A 257 -3.12 -3.77 -12.82
N ALA A 258 -2.34 -3.15 -13.69
CA ALA A 258 -2.08 -3.68 -15.02
C ALA A 258 -1.25 -4.96 -14.89
N SER A 259 -1.74 -6.08 -15.42
CA SER A 259 -1.30 -7.43 -15.01
C SER A 259 0.18 -7.70 -15.25
N GLY A 260 0.74 -7.32 -16.42
CA GLY A 260 2.15 -7.49 -16.73
C GLY A 260 3.03 -6.60 -15.87
N TYR A 261 2.62 -5.34 -15.69
CA TYR A 261 3.30 -4.39 -14.82
C TYR A 261 3.29 -4.83 -13.35
N ALA A 262 2.14 -5.30 -12.86
CA ALA A 262 2.00 -5.83 -11.52
C ALA A 262 2.85 -7.09 -11.30
N ARG A 263 2.94 -7.96 -12.32
CA ARG A 263 3.76 -9.16 -12.30
C ARG A 263 5.23 -8.85 -12.08
N ASP A 264 5.80 -7.96 -12.86
CA ASP A 264 7.22 -7.62 -12.75
C ASP A 264 7.56 -6.94 -11.41
N ARG A 265 6.62 -6.20 -10.82
CA ARG A 265 6.83 -5.48 -9.56
C ARG A 265 6.44 -6.26 -8.32
N GLY A 266 5.46 -7.15 -8.41
CA GLY A 266 4.93 -7.91 -7.28
C GLY A 266 5.61 -9.25 -7.06
N SER A 267 6.35 -9.77 -8.06
CA SER A 267 6.93 -11.12 -8.01
C SER A 267 7.88 -11.33 -6.84
N VAL A 268 8.77 -10.38 -6.58
CA VAL A 268 9.75 -10.50 -5.50
C VAL A 268 9.06 -10.59 -4.14
N ILE A 269 8.19 -9.64 -3.84
CA ILE A 269 7.54 -9.57 -2.54
C ILE A 269 6.58 -10.74 -2.32
N LEU A 270 5.82 -11.16 -3.35
CA LEU A 270 4.93 -12.32 -3.24
C LEU A 270 5.72 -13.61 -3.01
N LYS A 271 6.85 -13.79 -3.72
CA LYS A 271 7.75 -14.94 -3.51
C LYS A 271 8.27 -14.96 -2.06
N VAL A 272 8.79 -13.83 -1.57
CA VAL A 272 9.36 -13.71 -0.23
C VAL A 272 8.31 -13.92 0.87
N MET A 273 7.10 -13.41 0.66
CA MET A 273 5.98 -13.69 1.59
C MET A 273 5.60 -15.17 1.60
N THR A 274 5.62 -15.83 0.44
CA THR A 274 5.35 -17.27 0.33
C THR A 274 6.45 -18.08 1.00
N ASP A 275 7.72 -17.72 0.80
CA ASP A 275 8.85 -18.36 1.49
C ASP A 275 8.77 -18.20 3.01
N ALA A 276 8.31 -17.03 3.48
CA ALA A 276 8.06 -16.80 4.90
C ALA A 276 6.95 -17.71 5.44
N LEU A 277 5.88 -17.95 4.69
CA LEU A 277 4.80 -18.86 5.08
C LEU A 277 5.25 -20.32 5.17
N THR A 278 6.18 -20.73 4.32
CA THR A 278 6.64 -22.13 4.20
C THR A 278 7.97 -22.43 4.90
N ASP A 279 8.44 -21.50 5.75
CA ASP A 279 9.72 -21.61 6.46
C ASP A 279 10.94 -21.86 5.54
N SER A 280 10.86 -21.39 4.29
CA SER A 280 11.90 -21.51 3.27
C SER A 280 12.60 -20.18 2.93
N HIS A 281 12.39 -19.16 3.76
CA HIS A 281 13.01 -17.84 3.60
C HIS A 281 14.53 -17.90 3.82
N TYR A 282 15.29 -17.08 3.05
CA TYR A 282 16.76 -17.04 3.12
C TYR A 282 17.29 -16.58 4.51
N ASP A 283 16.54 -15.75 5.23
CA ASP A 283 16.87 -15.34 6.60
C ASP A 283 16.15 -16.26 7.59
N GLN A 284 16.94 -17.02 8.36
CA GLN A 284 16.42 -18.02 9.30
C GLN A 284 15.56 -17.41 10.42
N ARG A 285 15.75 -16.13 10.76
CA ARG A 285 14.90 -15.43 11.73
C ARG A 285 13.45 -15.35 11.26
N VAL A 286 13.22 -15.19 9.95
CA VAL A 286 11.88 -15.19 9.34
C VAL A 286 11.23 -16.57 9.45
N ASN A 287 12.00 -17.64 9.27
CA ASN A 287 11.51 -19.01 9.38
C ASN A 287 11.07 -19.35 10.81
N GLN A 288 11.77 -18.81 11.82
CA GLN A 288 11.47 -19.02 13.24
C GLN A 288 10.24 -18.20 13.69
N ALA A 289 10.06 -17.01 13.13
CA ALA A 289 8.98 -16.11 13.53
C ALA A 289 7.60 -16.62 13.14
N GLN A 290 6.66 -16.58 14.07
CA GLN A 290 5.26 -16.92 13.82
C GLN A 290 4.47 -15.75 13.21
N LEU A 291 4.89 -14.51 13.47
CA LEU A 291 4.37 -13.29 12.84
C LEU A 291 5.50 -12.63 12.05
N VAL A 292 5.31 -12.50 10.74
CA VAL A 292 6.24 -11.80 9.84
C VAL A 292 5.53 -10.60 9.25
N VAL A 293 6.13 -9.42 9.39
CA VAL A 293 5.53 -8.16 8.93
C VAL A 293 6.48 -7.45 7.97
N PHE A 294 6.03 -7.29 6.74
CA PHE A 294 6.66 -6.48 5.72
C PHE A 294 5.99 -5.11 5.68
N VAL A 295 6.74 -4.04 5.93
CA VAL A 295 6.21 -2.67 5.97
C VAL A 295 6.66 -1.91 4.72
N GLY A 296 5.74 -1.74 3.79
CA GLY A 296 5.96 -1.13 2.49
C GLY A 296 4.88 -0.11 2.12
N HIS A 297 4.40 -0.22 0.89
CA HIS A 297 3.58 0.80 0.23
C HIS A 297 2.27 0.20 -0.31
N ASP A 298 1.32 1.10 -0.62
CA ASP A 298 0.08 0.76 -1.32
C ASP A 298 0.34 0.06 -2.67
N THR A 299 1.39 0.44 -3.39
CA THR A 299 1.78 -0.19 -4.65
C THR A 299 2.15 -1.66 -4.49
N ASN A 300 2.88 -2.02 -3.42
CA ASN A 300 3.23 -3.42 -3.15
C ASN A 300 1.97 -4.27 -2.90
N MET A 301 1.02 -3.75 -2.11
CA MET A 301 -0.25 -4.43 -1.87
C MET A 301 -1.08 -4.57 -3.14
N ALA A 302 -1.14 -3.51 -3.99
CA ALA A 302 -1.84 -3.54 -5.27
C ALA A 302 -1.26 -4.61 -6.21
N HIS A 303 0.07 -4.71 -6.30
CA HIS A 303 0.73 -5.71 -7.14
C HIS A 303 0.45 -7.14 -6.66
N VAL A 304 0.61 -7.40 -5.37
CA VAL A 304 0.33 -8.73 -4.78
C VAL A 304 -1.13 -9.13 -4.98
N SER A 305 -2.06 -8.19 -4.74
CA SER A 305 -3.48 -8.47 -4.91
C SER A 305 -3.88 -8.74 -6.35
N GLU A 306 -3.27 -8.05 -7.32
CA GLU A 306 -3.50 -8.33 -8.75
C GLU A 306 -3.02 -9.73 -9.13
N LEU A 307 -1.81 -10.13 -8.70
CA LEU A 307 -1.26 -11.43 -8.99
C LEU A 307 -2.13 -12.59 -8.47
N LEU A 308 -2.74 -12.41 -7.31
CA LEU A 308 -3.61 -13.40 -6.68
C LEU A 308 -5.09 -13.21 -7.02
N GLY A 309 -5.45 -12.20 -7.84
CA GLY A 309 -6.82 -11.89 -8.23
C GLY A 309 -7.72 -11.55 -7.04
N MET A 310 -7.18 -10.87 -6.04
CA MET A 310 -7.90 -10.45 -4.84
C MET A 310 -8.48 -9.06 -5.02
N ASP A 311 -9.76 -8.93 -4.69
CA ASP A 311 -10.49 -7.67 -4.71
C ASP A 311 -11.22 -7.44 -3.39
N TRP A 312 -11.47 -6.17 -3.07
CA TRP A 312 -12.20 -5.76 -1.87
C TRP A 312 -13.00 -4.48 -2.07
N ASP A 313 -13.97 -4.33 -1.20
CA ASP A 313 -14.75 -3.12 -1.02
C ASP A 313 -14.71 -2.74 0.46
N LEU A 314 -14.35 -1.49 0.77
CA LEU A 314 -14.19 -0.95 2.12
C LEU A 314 -15.16 0.20 2.31
N GLU A 315 -15.96 0.18 3.38
CA GLU A 315 -16.89 1.26 3.68
C GLU A 315 -16.18 2.62 3.79
N GLY A 316 -16.67 3.60 3.06
CA GLY A 316 -16.10 4.96 3.02
C GLY A 316 -14.89 5.15 2.13
N PHE A 317 -14.40 4.08 1.49
CA PHE A 317 -13.32 4.10 0.50
C PHE A 317 -13.82 3.64 -0.87
N ALA A 318 -12.95 3.68 -1.85
CA ALA A 318 -13.26 3.17 -3.19
C ALA A 318 -12.95 1.67 -3.29
N TYR A 319 -13.54 1.02 -4.31
CA TYR A 319 -13.23 -0.37 -4.66
C TYR A 319 -11.72 -0.53 -4.89
N ASN A 320 -11.12 -1.52 -4.24
CA ASN A 320 -9.68 -1.77 -4.24
C ASN A 320 -8.82 -0.59 -3.77
N ASP A 321 -9.36 0.31 -2.96
CA ASP A 321 -8.55 1.33 -2.31
C ASP A 321 -7.73 0.71 -1.18
N ILE A 322 -6.57 1.30 -0.92
CA ILE A 322 -5.60 0.82 0.08
C ILE A 322 -5.33 1.98 1.04
N PRO A 323 -6.09 2.09 2.13
CA PRO A 323 -5.93 3.17 3.11
C PRO A 323 -4.55 3.17 3.80
N PRO A 324 -4.06 4.31 4.31
CA PRO A 324 -2.88 4.35 5.16
C PRO A 324 -2.97 3.39 6.34
N ALA A 325 -1.87 2.72 6.68
CA ALA A 325 -1.76 1.70 7.73
C ALA A 325 -2.64 0.45 7.54
N SER A 326 -3.33 0.30 6.39
CA SER A 326 -3.97 -0.98 6.06
C SER A 326 -2.93 -2.06 5.75
N PHE A 327 -3.34 -3.30 5.87
CA PHE A 327 -2.47 -4.43 5.54
C PHE A 327 -3.24 -5.60 4.96
N LEU A 328 -2.55 -6.32 4.08
CA LEU A 328 -2.94 -7.60 3.56
C LEU A 328 -2.22 -8.67 4.38
N GLN A 329 -2.93 -9.69 4.85
CA GLN A 329 -2.33 -10.78 5.60
C GLN A 329 -2.69 -12.13 5.00
N PHE A 330 -1.70 -13.03 5.00
CA PHE A 330 -1.87 -14.44 4.73
C PHE A 330 -1.73 -15.21 6.02
N ILE A 331 -2.71 -16.06 6.33
CA ILE A 331 -2.75 -16.82 7.56
C ILE A 331 -2.66 -18.31 7.20
N LEU A 332 -1.61 -18.96 7.70
CA LEU A 332 -1.44 -20.41 7.62
C LEU A 332 -2.12 -21.06 8.81
N TRP A 333 -3.11 -21.89 8.50
CA TRP A 333 -3.87 -22.66 9.48
C TRP A 333 -3.54 -24.14 9.38
N GLU A 334 -3.58 -24.82 10.52
CA GLU A 334 -3.68 -26.28 10.60
C GLU A 334 -5.14 -26.64 10.90
N GLU A 335 -5.79 -27.30 9.96
CA GLU A 335 -7.15 -27.79 10.11
C GLU A 335 -7.17 -29.00 11.05
N PRO A 336 -8.33 -29.38 11.66
CA PRO A 336 -8.44 -30.55 12.51
C PRO A 336 -8.05 -31.88 11.84
N SER A 337 -8.03 -31.91 10.52
CA SER A 337 -7.53 -33.06 9.71
C SER A 337 -6.01 -33.15 9.67
N GLY A 338 -5.28 -32.12 10.10
CA GLY A 338 -3.84 -31.97 9.91
C GLY A 338 -3.45 -31.32 8.58
N GLU A 339 -4.41 -30.98 7.73
CA GLU A 339 -4.16 -30.25 6.48
C GLU A 339 -3.77 -28.79 6.78
N GLU A 340 -2.76 -28.29 6.09
CA GLU A 340 -2.36 -26.89 6.15
C GLU A 340 -3.04 -26.08 5.02
N VAL A 341 -3.73 -25.01 5.41
CA VAL A 341 -4.45 -24.15 4.47
C VAL A 341 -4.10 -22.68 4.67
N VAL A 342 -4.09 -21.93 3.57
CA VAL A 342 -3.83 -20.48 3.53
C VAL A 342 -5.13 -19.74 3.26
N THR A 343 -5.40 -18.74 4.09
CA THR A 343 -6.46 -17.74 3.86
C THR A 343 -5.83 -16.34 3.73
N ALA A 344 -6.53 -15.41 3.09
CA ALA A 344 -6.11 -14.02 2.99
C ALA A 344 -7.18 -13.09 3.58
N GLU A 345 -6.72 -12.02 4.22
CA GLU A 345 -7.58 -10.98 4.76
C GLU A 345 -6.97 -9.61 4.45
N LEU A 346 -7.82 -8.62 4.16
CA LEU A 346 -7.45 -7.22 4.19
C LEU A 346 -7.97 -6.60 5.49
N VAL A 347 -7.13 -5.83 6.15
CA VAL A 347 -7.48 -5.12 7.38
C VAL A 347 -7.18 -3.63 7.21
N ALA A 348 -8.17 -2.80 7.49
CA ALA A 348 -8.06 -1.35 7.35
C ALA A 348 -8.78 -0.63 8.49
N GLN A 349 -8.35 0.59 8.78
CA GLN A 349 -9.10 1.51 9.64
C GLN A 349 -10.12 2.27 8.80
N PRO A 350 -11.41 2.28 9.19
CA PRO A 350 -12.41 3.11 8.53
C PRO A 350 -12.04 4.60 8.59
N LEU A 351 -12.41 5.36 7.57
CA LEU A 351 -12.11 6.80 7.50
C LEU A 351 -12.60 7.59 8.73
N PRO A 352 -13.81 7.32 9.29
CA PRO A 352 -14.24 7.98 10.54
C PRO A 352 -13.32 7.71 11.73
N VAL A 353 -12.72 6.50 11.82
CA VAL A 353 -11.75 6.17 12.88
C VAL A 353 -10.47 6.98 12.71
N MET A 354 -9.95 7.05 11.48
CA MET A 354 -8.75 7.84 11.16
C MET A 354 -8.94 9.32 11.45
N ARG A 355 -10.17 9.83 11.29
CA ARG A 355 -10.57 11.22 11.57
C ARG A 355 -11.01 11.46 13.03
N SER A 356 -11.01 10.45 13.89
CA SER A 356 -11.38 10.58 15.30
C SER A 356 -10.25 11.18 16.14
N ASN A 357 -10.61 12.10 17.08
CA ASN A 357 -9.67 12.57 18.10
C ASN A 357 -9.28 11.47 19.11
N HIS A 358 -10.05 10.39 19.15
CA HIS A 358 -9.88 9.26 20.06
C HIS A 358 -9.95 7.93 19.32
N PRO A 359 -9.00 7.63 18.43
CA PRO A 359 -9.03 6.42 17.61
C PRO A 359 -9.03 5.14 18.46
N GLU A 360 -8.42 5.19 19.64
CA GLU A 360 -8.39 4.07 20.60
C GLU A 360 -9.77 3.70 21.20
N ARG A 361 -10.74 4.60 21.11
CA ARG A 361 -12.10 4.41 21.65
C ARG A 361 -13.12 3.99 20.61
N VAL A 362 -12.78 4.15 19.32
CA VAL A 362 -13.72 3.87 18.23
C VAL A 362 -13.58 2.39 17.82
N LEU A 363 -14.70 1.68 17.81
CA LEU A 363 -14.90 0.33 17.28
C LEU A 363 -15.97 0.39 16.21
N PRO A 364 -15.94 -0.50 15.21
CA PRO A 364 -14.99 -1.59 14.94
C PRO A 364 -13.92 -1.19 13.93
N TYR A 365 -12.84 -1.99 13.84
CA TYR A 365 -11.99 -2.02 12.67
C TYR A 365 -12.75 -2.69 11.53
N GLU A 366 -12.55 -2.23 10.32
CA GLU A 366 -13.03 -2.95 9.17
C GLU A 366 -12.02 -4.03 8.80
N ILE A 367 -12.48 -5.26 8.86
CA ILE A 367 -11.75 -6.43 8.40
C ILE A 367 -12.55 -7.02 7.26
N VAL A 368 -11.99 -7.01 6.06
CA VAL A 368 -12.51 -7.80 4.96
C VAL A 368 -11.90 -9.19 5.11
N LYS A 369 -12.65 -10.08 5.73
CA LYS A 369 -12.26 -11.47 5.93
C LYS A 369 -12.45 -12.27 4.65
N ASP A 370 -11.70 -13.38 4.57
CA ASP A 370 -11.88 -14.39 3.53
C ASP A 370 -11.85 -13.77 2.12
N LEU A 371 -10.80 -12.98 1.83
CA LEU A 371 -10.55 -12.54 0.47
C LEU A 371 -10.49 -13.73 -0.47
N SER A 372 -11.23 -13.64 -1.57
CA SER A 372 -11.19 -14.69 -2.57
C SER A 372 -9.96 -14.56 -3.42
N PHE A 373 -9.26 -15.66 -3.65
CA PHE A 373 -8.26 -15.81 -4.67
C PHE A 373 -8.93 -16.09 -6.03
N CYS A 374 -8.52 -15.38 -7.06
CA CYS A 374 -8.99 -15.59 -8.42
C CYS A 374 -7.87 -15.25 -9.42
N PRO A 375 -6.70 -15.93 -9.33
CA PRO A 375 -5.55 -15.61 -10.17
C PRO A 375 -5.85 -15.89 -11.64
N ARG A 376 -5.14 -15.20 -12.53
CA ARG A 376 -5.17 -15.47 -13.96
C ARG A 376 -4.04 -16.42 -14.32
N GLU A 377 -4.32 -17.72 -14.33
CA GLU A 377 -3.39 -18.72 -14.83
C GLU A 377 -3.46 -18.78 -16.36
N LYS A 378 -2.34 -18.53 -17.04
CA LYS A 378 -2.21 -18.62 -18.52
C LYS A 378 -3.32 -17.88 -19.30
N GLY A 379 -3.80 -16.76 -18.74
CA GLY A 379 -4.85 -15.95 -19.38
C GLY A 379 -6.30 -16.38 -19.06
N THR A 380 -6.51 -17.45 -18.32
CA THR A 380 -7.82 -17.92 -17.85
C THR A 380 -8.02 -17.55 -16.40
N LEU A 381 -9.24 -17.07 -16.06
CA LEU A 381 -9.62 -16.81 -14.67
C LEU A 381 -9.90 -18.14 -13.98
N GLU A 382 -9.20 -18.40 -12.87
CA GLU A 382 -9.49 -19.51 -11.99
C GLU A 382 -10.80 -19.27 -11.21
N PRO A 383 -11.49 -20.32 -10.77
CA PRO A 383 -12.63 -20.18 -9.88
C PRO A 383 -12.27 -19.43 -8.60
N ARG A 384 -13.16 -18.54 -8.12
CA ARG A 384 -12.97 -17.85 -6.84
C ARG A 384 -13.01 -18.83 -5.68
N VAL A 385 -11.94 -18.85 -4.88
CA VAL A 385 -11.85 -19.65 -3.66
C VAL A 385 -11.36 -18.79 -2.50
N THR A 386 -11.81 -19.06 -1.28
CA THR A 386 -11.40 -18.30 -0.08
C THR A 386 -10.22 -18.94 0.66
N LYS A 387 -9.84 -20.14 0.29
CA LYS A 387 -8.67 -20.85 0.85
C LYS A 387 -8.04 -21.79 -0.16
N TYR A 388 -6.74 -22.00 -0.04
CA TYR A 388 -5.99 -23.04 -0.73
C TYR A 388 -5.28 -23.95 0.27
N SER A 389 -5.04 -25.23 -0.06
CA SER A 389 -3.97 -25.96 0.62
C SER A 389 -2.63 -25.24 0.41
N ILE A 390 -1.68 -25.41 1.30
CA ILE A 390 -0.38 -24.72 1.18
C ILE A 390 0.34 -25.11 -0.13
N GLU A 391 0.22 -26.36 -0.56
CA GLU A 391 0.81 -26.83 -1.81
C GLU A 391 0.17 -26.16 -3.03
N LYS A 392 -1.18 -26.04 -3.06
CA LYS A 392 -1.87 -25.34 -4.16
C LYS A 392 -1.54 -23.86 -4.15
N PHE A 393 -1.46 -23.23 -2.98
CA PHE A 393 -1.03 -21.82 -2.86
C PHE A 393 0.36 -21.60 -3.45
N CYS A 394 1.33 -22.45 -3.11
CA CYS A 394 2.69 -22.37 -3.67
C CYS A 394 2.70 -22.58 -5.18
N SER A 395 1.90 -23.52 -5.69
CA SER A 395 1.76 -23.73 -7.13
C SER A 395 1.20 -22.49 -7.84
N VAL A 396 0.12 -21.90 -7.31
CA VAL A 396 -0.48 -20.68 -7.85
C VAL A 396 0.54 -19.54 -7.87
N VAL A 397 1.27 -19.33 -6.76
CA VAL A 397 2.31 -18.30 -6.71
C VAL A 397 3.38 -18.55 -7.77
N ALA A 398 3.86 -19.77 -7.93
CA ALA A 398 4.87 -20.10 -8.93
C ALA A 398 4.39 -19.81 -10.38
N ASP A 399 3.10 -19.97 -10.66
CA ASP A 399 2.52 -19.72 -11.98
C ASP A 399 2.34 -18.22 -12.29
N VAL A 400 2.05 -17.40 -11.27
CA VAL A 400 1.73 -15.98 -11.48
C VAL A 400 2.95 -15.05 -11.39
N ILE A 401 4.04 -15.47 -10.71
CA ILE A 401 5.24 -14.64 -10.59
C ILE A 401 6.14 -14.73 -11.82
N ASN A 402 7.01 -13.74 -11.96
CA ASN A 402 8.13 -13.74 -12.92
C ASN A 402 9.42 -14.04 -12.14
N LEU A 403 9.96 -15.26 -12.30
CA LEU A 403 11.17 -15.70 -11.60
C LEU A 403 12.42 -14.91 -12.02
N ASP A 404 12.46 -14.38 -13.24
CA ASP A 404 13.56 -13.54 -13.71
C ASP A 404 13.64 -12.21 -12.94
N CYS A 405 12.56 -11.84 -12.26
CA CYS A 405 12.48 -10.66 -11.43
C CYS A 405 12.83 -10.92 -9.95
N VAL A 406 13.22 -12.12 -9.57
CA VAL A 406 13.54 -12.47 -8.17
C VAL A 406 15.05 -12.52 -7.95
N PRO A 407 15.65 -11.48 -7.31
CA PRO A 407 17.08 -11.41 -7.07
C PRO A 407 17.50 -12.16 -5.81
N ASN A 408 18.81 -12.21 -5.60
CA ASN A 408 19.35 -12.39 -4.26
C ASN A 408 19.07 -11.13 -3.45
N ILE A 409 18.25 -11.24 -2.41
CA ILE A 409 17.93 -10.11 -1.53
C ILE A 409 19.14 -9.84 -0.62
N PRO A 410 19.57 -8.58 -0.47
CA PRO A 410 20.69 -8.25 0.40
C PRO A 410 20.43 -8.64 1.87
N PRO A 411 21.50 -8.88 2.66
CA PRO A 411 21.36 -9.13 4.10
C PRO A 411 20.60 -8.02 4.81
N LEU A 412 19.86 -8.39 5.84
CA LEU A 412 19.08 -7.47 6.66
C LEU A 412 19.83 -7.08 7.95
N VAL A 413 19.83 -5.80 8.26
CA VAL A 413 20.39 -5.21 9.48
C VAL A 413 19.29 -4.57 10.31
N LYS A 414 19.55 -4.37 11.62
CA LYS A 414 18.62 -3.62 12.48
C LYS A 414 18.47 -2.19 11.95
N GLY A 415 17.22 -1.76 11.84
CA GLY A 415 16.90 -0.37 11.54
C GLY A 415 17.14 0.52 12.77
N GLU A 416 17.60 1.73 12.51
CA GLU A 416 17.74 2.80 13.49
C GLU A 416 17.01 4.03 12.97
N LEU A 417 16.02 4.53 13.71
CA LEU A 417 15.40 5.81 13.39
C LEU A 417 16.41 6.92 13.72
N LYS A 418 16.71 7.72 12.69
CA LYS A 418 17.58 8.91 12.82
C LYS A 418 16.80 10.11 13.35
#